data_0f7b963bdf9dea772db1ca5aec2ccec8
#
_entry.id   0f7b963bdf9dea772db1ca5aec2ccec8
#
_cell.length_a   1.000
_cell.length_b   1.000
_cell.length_c   1.000
_cell.angle_alpha   90.00
_cell.angle_beta   90.00
_cell.angle_gamma   90.00
#
_symmetry.space_group_name_H-M   'P 1'
#
loop_
_entity.id
_entity.type
_entity.pdbx_description
1 polymer ?
#
loop_
_entity_poly.entity_id
_entity_poly.type
_entity_poly.pdbx_seq_one_letter_code
_entity_poly.pdbx_strand_id
1 'polypeptide(L)'
;MNDVTLSVQQLASYREAIKKIKKGEYSLSFPKDTNIESILDFESELVQLAAWLDARLDGFNKIQEISTEISKGSVLDEVLNRIYDTFHEIIPYDRIGCALISDDYERVFAHWAKSNYPEKIMIKKGYSAFLSGSSLEGILTTQQPRILNDLQLYLVEHPNSLSTKLIVAEGIQSSLTCPLIADGKPIGFIFFSSKEKNTYIDAHQKTFINLARQISFLVEKSRLYQRIYDINNQLVNALAQLKEQSSRDALTGVFHRGAIMEFLKNTIEKDTRKKQPTTVILADIDHFKHVNDTYGHVAGDTALKEVSKSLTNHLRSHDCVGRYGGEEFLIILGETNATDALLIIERIRQAISDLKFERNEGNFSVTMSFGIACSDNTSHIKTEETLLLEADSALYHAKNEGRNRVCIA
;
A
#
# COMPACT_ATOMS: atom_id res chain seq x y z
N MET A 1 -15.45 67.37 30.34
CA MET A 1 -15.02 66.02 30.56
C MET A 1 -16.08 65.34 31.41
N ASN A 2 -16.94 64.55 30.82
CA ASN A 2 -17.90 63.77 31.60
C ASN A 2 -17.17 62.53 32.13
N ASP A 3 -16.92 62.53 33.45
CA ASP A 3 -16.42 61.30 34.10
C ASP A 3 -17.44 60.18 33.99
N VAL A 4 -17.14 59.24 33.12
CA VAL A 4 -17.94 58.02 32.98
C VAL A 4 -17.62 57.08 34.14
N THR A 5 -18.42 57.13 35.20
CA THR A 5 -18.30 56.18 36.32
C THR A 5 -19.01 54.87 35.92
N LEU A 6 -18.22 53.83 35.66
CA LEU A 6 -18.74 52.46 35.52
C LEU A 6 -19.37 52.01 36.85
N SER A 7 -20.61 51.48 36.79
CA SER A 7 -21.18 50.90 38.00
C SER A 7 -20.45 49.65 38.46
N VAL A 8 -20.46 49.40 39.77
CA VAL A 8 -19.84 48.18 40.35
C VAL A 8 -20.36 46.90 39.69
N GLN A 9 -21.59 46.88 39.26
CA GLN A 9 -22.22 45.76 38.57
C GLN A 9 -21.67 45.57 37.14
N GLN A 10 -21.38 46.62 36.40
CA GLN A 10 -20.78 46.58 35.07
C GLN A 10 -19.33 46.07 35.14
N LEU A 11 -18.54 46.57 36.09
CA LEU A 11 -17.17 46.04 36.34
C LEU A 11 -17.19 44.58 36.75
N ALA A 12 -18.19 44.13 37.50
CA ALA A 12 -18.35 42.72 37.86
C ALA A 12 -18.68 41.85 36.65
N SER A 13 -19.56 42.31 35.70
CA SER A 13 -19.91 41.58 34.50
C SER A 13 -18.74 41.42 33.54
N TYR A 14 -17.92 42.46 33.37
CA TYR A 14 -16.70 42.37 32.54
C TYR A 14 -15.64 41.42 33.13
N ARG A 15 -15.51 41.47 34.44
CA ARG A 15 -14.59 40.57 35.17
C ARG A 15 -15.04 39.11 35.03
N GLU A 16 -16.33 38.88 35.04
CA GLU A 16 -16.91 37.55 34.84
C GLU A 16 -16.73 37.06 33.38
N ALA A 17 -16.96 37.95 32.38
CA ALA A 17 -16.72 37.65 30.96
C ALA A 17 -15.26 37.26 30.70
N ILE A 18 -14.30 38.03 31.25
CA ILE A 18 -12.87 37.69 31.15
C ILE A 18 -12.53 36.34 31.82
N LYS A 19 -13.16 36.05 32.95
CA LYS A 19 -13.00 34.73 33.60
C LYS A 19 -13.55 33.58 32.78
N LYS A 20 -14.70 33.78 32.12
CA LYS A 20 -15.30 32.80 31.21
C LYS A 20 -14.38 32.52 30.03
N ILE A 21 -13.87 33.55 29.35
CA ILE A 21 -12.89 33.44 28.27
C ILE A 21 -11.66 32.62 28.71
N LYS A 22 -11.13 32.91 29.92
CA LYS A 22 -9.98 32.16 30.47
C LYS A 22 -10.27 30.70 30.77
N LYS A 23 -11.54 30.33 30.99
CA LYS A 23 -11.98 28.95 31.20
C LYS A 23 -12.36 28.22 29.90
N GLY A 24 -12.29 28.90 28.75
CA GLY A 24 -12.71 28.33 27.46
C GLY A 24 -14.19 28.44 27.19
N GLU A 25 -14.88 29.30 27.91
CA GLU A 25 -16.32 29.58 27.68
C GLU A 25 -16.45 30.88 26.86
N TYR A 26 -16.74 30.75 25.56
CA TYR A 26 -16.69 31.88 24.61
C TYR A 26 -18.07 32.46 24.29
N SER A 27 -19.16 31.91 24.82
CA SER A 27 -20.50 32.46 24.70
C SER A 27 -20.72 33.54 25.76
N LEU A 28 -20.66 34.80 25.36
CA LEU A 28 -20.78 35.97 26.24
C LEU A 28 -22.12 36.70 26.01
N SER A 29 -22.69 37.16 27.10
CA SER A 29 -23.85 38.06 27.08
C SER A 29 -23.72 39.13 28.14
N PHE A 30 -24.09 40.36 27.82
CA PHE A 30 -24.03 41.51 28.74
C PHE A 30 -25.46 42.04 29.05
N PRO A 31 -25.66 42.70 30.22
CA PRO A 31 -26.94 43.31 30.57
C PRO A 31 -27.30 44.43 29.57
N LYS A 32 -28.60 44.55 29.22
CA LYS A 32 -29.08 45.51 28.21
C LYS A 32 -29.16 46.98 28.69
N ASP A 33 -28.78 47.29 29.92
CA ASP A 33 -28.96 48.62 30.54
C ASP A 33 -27.75 49.56 30.36
N THR A 34 -26.91 49.37 29.38
CA THR A 34 -25.73 50.20 29.12
C THR A 34 -26.09 51.32 28.13
N ASN A 35 -26.18 52.55 28.61
CA ASN A 35 -26.58 53.73 27.81
C ASN A 35 -25.39 54.57 27.31
N ILE A 36 -24.15 54.06 27.30
CA ILE A 36 -22.94 54.77 26.89
C ILE A 36 -22.34 54.07 25.68
N GLU A 37 -22.34 54.76 24.56
CA GLU A 37 -21.91 54.23 23.23
C GLU A 37 -20.52 53.54 23.30
N SER A 38 -19.56 54.15 23.98
CA SER A 38 -18.21 53.58 24.14
C SER A 38 -18.14 52.28 24.96
N ILE A 39 -19.15 52.02 25.81
CA ILE A 39 -19.24 50.77 26.59
C ILE A 39 -19.89 49.67 25.74
N LEU A 40 -20.90 50.02 24.95
CA LEU A 40 -21.51 49.11 23.98
C LEU A 40 -20.50 48.65 22.92
N ASP A 41 -19.63 49.55 22.45
CA ASP A 41 -18.56 49.23 21.53
C ASP A 41 -17.56 48.23 22.17
N PHE A 42 -17.13 48.44 23.42
CA PHE A 42 -16.26 47.53 24.14
C PHE A 42 -16.90 46.15 24.40
N GLU A 43 -18.18 46.11 24.74
CA GLU A 43 -18.92 44.85 24.86
C GLU A 43 -18.99 44.08 23.54
N SER A 44 -19.26 44.81 22.46
CA SER A 44 -19.25 44.26 21.09
C SER A 44 -17.87 43.67 20.71
N GLU A 45 -16.78 44.42 20.99
CA GLU A 45 -15.42 43.94 20.74
C GLU A 45 -15.06 42.68 21.58
N LEU A 46 -15.52 42.62 22.84
CA LEU A 46 -15.31 41.42 23.68
C LEU A 46 -16.08 40.21 23.16
N VAL A 47 -17.31 40.38 22.69
CA VAL A 47 -18.10 39.30 22.08
C VAL A 47 -17.44 38.81 20.78
N GLN A 48 -16.96 39.76 19.94
CA GLN A 48 -16.25 39.42 18.71
C GLN A 48 -14.93 38.69 19.00
N LEU A 49 -14.17 39.11 20.01
CA LEU A 49 -12.94 38.45 20.42
C LEU A 49 -13.23 37.04 20.94
N ALA A 50 -14.28 36.85 21.73
CA ALA A 50 -14.66 35.54 22.24
C ALA A 50 -15.09 34.60 21.10
N ALA A 51 -15.92 35.05 20.18
CA ALA A 51 -16.32 34.28 18.99
C ALA A 51 -15.12 33.93 18.11
N TRP A 52 -14.19 34.86 17.93
CA TRP A 52 -12.95 34.60 17.19
C TRP A 52 -12.06 33.56 17.87
N LEU A 53 -11.94 33.57 19.21
CA LEU A 53 -11.19 32.58 19.98
C LEU A 53 -11.84 31.20 19.89
N ASP A 54 -13.15 31.13 19.97
CA ASP A 54 -13.91 29.86 19.87
C ASP A 54 -13.71 29.21 18.51
N ALA A 55 -13.92 29.95 17.42
CA ALA A 55 -13.68 29.47 16.06
C ALA A 55 -12.22 29.01 15.83
N ARG A 56 -11.26 29.71 16.46
CA ARG A 56 -9.84 29.35 16.34
C ARG A 56 -9.47 28.06 17.08
N LEU A 57 -10.05 27.86 18.26
CA LEU A 57 -9.85 26.63 19.05
C LEU A 57 -10.55 25.44 18.42
N ASP A 58 -11.75 25.65 17.88
CA ASP A 58 -12.49 24.59 17.18
C ASP A 58 -11.74 24.15 15.91
N GLY A 59 -11.21 25.11 15.14
CA GLY A 59 -10.32 24.79 14.02
C GLY A 59 -9.07 23.98 14.43
N PHE A 60 -8.46 24.29 15.57
CA PHE A 60 -7.33 23.55 16.10
C PHE A 60 -7.71 22.11 16.50
N ASN A 61 -8.83 21.93 17.18
CA ASN A 61 -9.33 20.62 17.60
C ASN A 61 -9.67 19.74 16.37
N LYS A 62 -10.31 20.31 15.36
CA LYS A 62 -10.62 19.61 14.09
C LYS A 62 -9.35 19.14 13.37
N ILE A 63 -8.28 19.94 13.39
CA ILE A 63 -6.98 19.51 12.82
C ILE A 63 -6.35 18.39 13.63
N GLN A 64 -6.46 18.40 14.95
CA GLN A 64 -5.98 17.30 15.81
C GLN A 64 -6.72 15.99 15.55
N GLU A 65 -8.05 16.04 15.35
CA GLU A 65 -8.85 14.88 14.96
C GLU A 65 -8.37 14.28 13.63
N ILE A 66 -8.17 15.13 12.62
CA ILE A 66 -7.60 14.72 11.32
C ILE A 66 -6.23 14.07 11.51
N SER A 67 -5.36 14.66 12.34
CA SER A 67 -4.02 14.11 12.65
C SER A 67 -4.09 12.70 13.26
N THR A 68 -5.05 12.48 14.15
CA THR A 68 -5.25 11.18 14.82
C THR A 68 -5.71 10.11 13.83
N GLU A 69 -6.55 10.46 12.87
CA GLU A 69 -7.04 9.54 11.85
C GLU A 69 -5.99 9.20 10.77
N ILE A 70 -5.16 10.17 10.38
CA ILE A 70 -4.00 9.91 9.50
C ILE A 70 -3.06 8.89 10.14
N SER A 71 -2.95 8.90 11.46
CA SER A 71 -2.18 7.88 12.20
C SER A 71 -2.70 6.46 12.00
N LYS A 72 -3.95 6.31 11.54
CA LYS A 72 -4.59 5.03 11.21
C LYS A 72 -4.43 4.61 9.73
N GLY A 73 -3.63 5.32 8.93
CA GLY A 73 -3.33 4.98 7.54
C GLY A 73 -4.25 5.60 6.48
N SER A 74 -4.83 6.77 6.75
CA SER A 74 -5.66 7.49 5.76
C SER A 74 -4.87 7.94 4.54
N VAL A 75 -5.46 7.81 3.36
CA VAL A 75 -4.88 8.28 2.08
C VAL A 75 -4.90 9.81 2.02
N LEU A 76 -3.93 10.42 1.35
CA LEU A 76 -3.81 11.89 1.21
C LEU A 76 -5.11 12.56 0.72
N ASP A 77 -5.80 11.95 -0.24
CA ASP A 77 -7.06 12.47 -0.78
C ASP A 77 -8.17 12.57 0.28
N GLU A 78 -8.22 11.63 1.25
CA GLU A 78 -9.17 11.67 2.37
C GLU A 78 -8.87 12.83 3.32
N VAL A 79 -7.59 13.08 3.59
CA VAL A 79 -7.14 14.22 4.40
C VAL A 79 -7.57 15.53 3.76
N LEU A 80 -7.35 15.69 2.45
CA LEU A 80 -7.72 16.89 1.71
C LEU A 80 -9.24 17.09 1.62
N ASN A 81 -10.01 16.01 1.50
CA ASN A 81 -11.47 16.07 1.58
C ASN A 81 -11.96 16.58 2.94
N ARG A 82 -11.37 16.10 4.03
CA ARG A 82 -11.72 16.58 5.38
C ARG A 82 -11.33 18.04 5.60
N ILE A 83 -10.16 18.45 5.12
CA ILE A 83 -9.77 19.86 5.12
C ILE A 83 -10.84 20.70 4.41
N TYR A 84 -11.30 20.26 3.23
CA TYR A 84 -12.37 20.95 2.50
C TYR A 84 -13.66 21.01 3.32
N ASP A 85 -14.10 19.96 3.95
CA ASP A 85 -15.36 19.92 4.67
C ASP A 85 -15.33 20.69 6.02
N THR A 86 -14.13 20.92 6.58
CA THR A 86 -13.93 21.49 7.92
C THR A 86 -13.57 22.99 7.90
N PHE A 87 -12.84 23.43 6.90
CA PHE A 87 -12.21 24.77 6.92
C PHE A 87 -13.13 25.91 6.46
N HIS A 88 -14.30 25.60 5.92
CA HIS A 88 -15.22 26.62 5.40
C HIS A 88 -15.69 27.63 6.47
N GLU A 89 -15.71 27.23 7.74
CA GLU A 89 -16.06 28.13 8.85
C GLU A 89 -14.94 29.10 9.23
N ILE A 90 -13.70 28.77 8.87
CA ILE A 90 -12.50 29.55 9.23
C ILE A 90 -12.09 30.47 8.10
N ILE A 91 -12.28 30.01 6.88
CA ILE A 91 -11.78 30.64 5.64
C ILE A 91 -12.89 30.59 4.59
N PRO A 92 -13.29 31.72 4.02
CA PRO A 92 -14.23 31.70 2.91
C PRO A 92 -13.56 31.14 1.65
N TYR A 93 -14.20 30.15 1.01
CA TYR A 93 -13.78 29.64 -0.29
C TYR A 93 -14.92 28.94 -1.03
N ASP A 94 -14.87 28.95 -2.33
CA ASP A 94 -15.71 28.16 -3.22
C ASP A 94 -14.97 26.94 -3.76
N ARG A 95 -13.63 26.99 -3.74
CA ARG A 95 -12.75 25.93 -4.22
C ARG A 95 -11.50 25.84 -3.38
N ILE A 96 -11.08 24.61 -3.06
CA ILE A 96 -9.72 24.32 -2.58
C ILE A 96 -8.99 23.47 -3.63
N GLY A 97 -7.72 23.79 -3.86
CA GLY A 97 -6.80 22.98 -4.67
C GLY A 97 -5.54 22.66 -3.89
N CYS A 98 -4.99 21.48 -4.08
CA CYS A 98 -3.67 21.09 -3.58
C CYS A 98 -2.77 20.70 -4.75
N ALA A 99 -1.55 21.23 -4.76
CA ALA A 99 -0.53 20.86 -5.73
C ALA A 99 0.76 20.49 -5.00
N LEU A 100 1.43 19.45 -5.46
CA LEU A 100 2.68 18.95 -4.89
C LEU A 100 3.85 19.31 -5.81
N ILE A 101 5.01 19.54 -5.24
CA ILE A 101 6.25 19.80 -5.95
C ILE A 101 6.91 18.44 -6.26
N SER A 102 7.49 18.32 -7.47
CA SER A 102 8.29 17.18 -7.87
C SER A 102 9.57 17.05 -7.04
N ASP A 103 10.12 15.84 -6.95
CA ASP A 103 11.33 15.58 -6.15
C ASP A 103 12.57 16.35 -6.66
N ASP A 104 12.60 16.69 -7.96
CA ASP A 104 13.64 17.53 -8.61
C ASP A 104 13.40 19.04 -8.45
N TYR A 105 12.28 19.45 -7.85
CA TYR A 105 11.86 20.86 -7.70
C TYR A 105 11.63 21.61 -9.02
N GLU A 106 11.50 20.94 -10.15
CA GLU A 106 11.28 21.59 -11.44
C GLU A 106 9.80 21.88 -11.72
N ARG A 107 8.90 21.03 -11.24
CA ARG A 107 7.48 21.08 -11.60
C ARG A 107 6.56 21.06 -10.38
N VAL A 108 5.36 21.60 -10.61
CA VAL A 108 4.22 21.50 -9.68
C VAL A 108 3.12 20.71 -10.35
N PHE A 109 2.61 19.70 -9.66
CA PHE A 109 1.55 18.83 -10.12
C PHE A 109 0.28 19.06 -9.32
N ALA A 110 -0.83 19.34 -9.99
CA ALA A 110 -2.14 19.34 -9.35
C ALA A 110 -2.46 17.93 -8.85
N HIS A 111 -2.52 17.78 -7.54
CA HIS A 111 -2.78 16.51 -6.87
C HIS A 111 -4.27 16.29 -6.65
N TRP A 112 -4.95 17.33 -6.14
CA TRP A 112 -6.35 17.26 -5.76
C TRP A 112 -7.03 18.62 -5.86
N ALA A 113 -8.34 18.66 -6.16
CA ALA A 113 -9.16 19.85 -6.11
C ALA A 113 -10.63 19.50 -5.84
N LYS A 114 -11.32 20.32 -5.06
CA LYS A 114 -12.75 20.20 -4.76
C LYS A 114 -13.40 21.59 -4.75
N SER A 115 -14.66 21.69 -5.20
CA SER A 115 -15.42 22.93 -5.28
C SER A 115 -16.88 22.71 -4.85
N ASN A 116 -17.56 23.80 -4.47
CA ASN A 116 -18.99 23.81 -4.12
C ASN A 116 -19.89 24.19 -5.34
N TYR A 117 -19.31 24.37 -6.53
CA TYR A 117 -20.01 24.75 -7.74
C TYR A 117 -20.01 23.64 -8.80
N PRO A 118 -21.01 23.61 -9.70
CA PRO A 118 -21.20 22.54 -10.67
C PRO A 118 -20.27 22.63 -11.91
N GLU A 119 -19.62 23.79 -12.12
CA GLU A 119 -18.76 24.02 -13.27
C GLU A 119 -17.54 23.08 -13.24
N LYS A 120 -17.05 22.77 -14.43
CA LYS A 120 -15.93 21.83 -14.57
C LYS A 120 -14.65 22.40 -13.98
N ILE A 121 -14.07 21.73 -13.02
CA ILE A 121 -12.73 22.05 -12.51
C ILE A 121 -11.68 21.85 -13.62
N MET A 122 -10.99 22.93 -13.99
CA MET A 122 -10.00 22.95 -15.08
C MET A 122 -8.64 22.46 -14.59
N ILE A 123 -8.21 22.90 -13.40
CA ILE A 123 -6.96 22.44 -12.77
C ILE A 123 -7.28 21.31 -11.80
N LYS A 124 -7.09 20.08 -12.25
CA LYS A 124 -7.32 18.84 -11.50
C LYS A 124 -6.14 17.88 -11.63
N LYS A 125 -6.19 16.77 -10.97
CA LYS A 125 -5.17 15.70 -11.04
C LYS A 125 -4.75 15.41 -12.48
N GLY A 126 -3.43 15.46 -12.73
CA GLY A 126 -2.83 15.33 -14.06
C GLY A 126 -2.39 16.65 -14.71
N TYR A 127 -2.83 17.81 -14.20
CA TYR A 127 -2.28 19.11 -14.63
C TYR A 127 -0.90 19.33 -14.01
N SER A 128 0.04 19.84 -14.79
CA SER A 128 1.37 20.22 -14.29
C SER A 128 1.86 21.52 -14.91
N ALA A 129 2.68 22.25 -14.16
CA ALA A 129 3.32 23.48 -14.61
C ALA A 129 4.77 23.53 -14.12
N PHE A 130 5.63 24.27 -14.80
CA PHE A 130 6.98 24.55 -14.31
C PHE A 130 6.93 25.46 -13.09
N LEU A 131 7.77 25.18 -12.11
CA LEU A 131 7.91 25.98 -10.89
C LEU A 131 8.77 27.23 -11.18
N SER A 132 9.90 27.02 -11.84
CA SER A 132 10.81 28.11 -12.20
C SER A 132 10.15 29.09 -13.16
N GLY A 133 10.33 30.38 -12.90
CA GLY A 133 9.70 31.47 -13.62
C GLY A 133 8.19 31.63 -13.36
N SER A 134 7.61 30.80 -12.52
CA SER A 134 6.21 30.94 -12.10
C SER A 134 6.07 31.88 -10.91
N SER A 135 4.87 32.41 -10.73
CA SER A 135 4.55 33.21 -9.54
C SER A 135 4.58 32.44 -8.21
N LEU A 136 4.64 31.11 -8.28
CA LEU A 136 4.74 30.25 -7.10
C LEU A 136 6.17 30.20 -6.54
N GLU A 137 7.19 30.39 -7.39
CA GLU A 137 8.59 30.44 -6.97
C GLU A 137 8.85 31.54 -5.93
N GLY A 138 8.27 32.73 -6.14
CA GLY A 138 8.35 33.81 -5.16
C GLY A 138 7.71 33.48 -3.80
N ILE A 139 6.66 32.69 -3.78
CA ILE A 139 6.03 32.23 -2.53
C ILE A 139 6.96 31.28 -1.76
N LEU A 140 7.70 30.43 -2.45
CA LEU A 140 8.69 29.56 -1.81
C LEU A 140 9.86 30.32 -1.21
N THR A 141 10.32 31.36 -1.91
CA THR A 141 11.43 32.22 -1.46
C THR A 141 11.04 32.97 -0.19
N THR A 142 9.83 33.56 -0.18
CA THR A 142 9.34 34.34 0.97
C THR A 142 8.77 33.48 2.11
N GLN A 143 8.34 32.26 1.77
CA GLN A 143 7.60 31.35 2.64
C GLN A 143 6.32 31.98 3.22
N GLN A 144 5.81 33.01 2.58
CA GLN A 144 4.61 33.73 3.00
C GLN A 144 3.43 33.41 2.05
N PRO A 145 2.21 33.30 2.58
CA PRO A 145 1.02 33.21 1.75
C PRO A 145 0.89 34.44 0.85
N ARG A 146 0.30 34.23 -0.34
CA ARG A 146 0.04 35.29 -1.29
C ARG A 146 -1.46 35.44 -1.51
N ILE A 147 -1.96 36.67 -1.43
CA ILE A 147 -3.34 37.05 -1.74
C ILE A 147 -3.38 37.71 -3.13
N LEU A 148 -4.27 37.21 -3.98
CA LEU A 148 -4.66 37.85 -5.25
C LEU A 148 -6.16 38.09 -5.19
N ASN A 149 -6.55 39.35 -4.94
CA ASN A 149 -7.95 39.74 -4.73
C ASN A 149 -8.69 40.11 -6.04
N ASP A 150 -7.96 40.24 -7.16
CA ASP A 150 -8.53 40.38 -8.49
C ASP A 150 -7.65 39.62 -9.51
N LEU A 151 -8.09 38.40 -9.84
CA LEU A 151 -7.37 37.52 -10.77
C LEU A 151 -7.47 38.02 -12.22
N GLN A 152 -8.50 38.80 -12.59
CA GLN A 152 -8.60 39.39 -13.92
C GLN A 152 -7.57 40.50 -14.09
N LEU A 153 -7.41 41.36 -13.09
CA LEU A 153 -6.37 42.39 -13.09
C LEU A 153 -4.97 41.73 -13.13
N TYR A 154 -4.76 40.71 -12.35
CA TYR A 154 -3.50 39.95 -12.36
C TYR A 154 -3.18 39.35 -13.74
N LEU A 155 -4.18 38.91 -14.51
CA LEU A 155 -3.99 38.39 -15.87
C LEU A 155 -3.62 39.48 -16.87
N VAL A 156 -4.04 40.71 -16.67
CA VAL A 156 -3.62 41.84 -17.52
C VAL A 156 -2.12 42.08 -17.36
N GLU A 157 -1.62 42.01 -16.13
CA GLU A 157 -0.20 42.16 -15.82
C GLU A 157 0.64 40.94 -16.19
N HIS A 158 0.03 39.73 -16.16
CA HIS A 158 0.69 38.45 -16.41
C HIS A 158 -0.04 37.63 -17.48
N PRO A 159 -0.10 38.10 -18.75
CA PRO A 159 -0.93 37.49 -19.79
C PRO A 159 -0.53 36.07 -20.19
N ASN A 160 0.67 35.64 -19.83
CA ASN A 160 1.17 34.28 -20.11
C ASN A 160 0.89 33.25 -18.99
N SER A 161 0.23 33.66 -17.90
CA SER A 161 -0.11 32.73 -16.79
C SER A 161 -1.23 31.79 -17.19
N LEU A 162 -0.89 30.58 -17.68
CA LEU A 162 -1.85 29.56 -18.12
C LEU A 162 -2.73 29.09 -16.97
N SER A 163 -2.15 28.84 -15.80
CA SER A 163 -2.91 28.38 -14.62
C SER A 163 -3.92 29.45 -14.17
N THR A 164 -3.58 30.71 -14.17
CA THR A 164 -4.53 31.78 -13.82
C THR A 164 -5.65 31.91 -14.86
N LYS A 165 -5.35 31.73 -16.16
CA LYS A 165 -6.38 31.71 -17.21
C LYS A 165 -7.41 30.61 -16.96
N LEU A 166 -6.95 29.40 -16.59
CA LEU A 166 -7.82 28.28 -16.31
C LEU A 166 -8.70 28.53 -15.07
N ILE A 167 -8.14 29.08 -14.00
CA ILE A 167 -8.87 29.38 -12.77
C ILE A 167 -9.91 30.50 -13.00
N VAL A 168 -9.58 31.54 -13.77
CA VAL A 168 -10.53 32.57 -14.14
C VAL A 168 -11.64 32.03 -15.05
N ALA A 169 -11.33 31.07 -15.93
CA ALA A 169 -12.33 30.39 -16.74
C ALA A 169 -13.30 29.50 -15.90
N GLU A 170 -12.90 29.08 -14.70
CA GLU A 170 -13.79 28.47 -13.71
C GLU A 170 -14.71 29.47 -12.99
N GLY A 171 -14.57 30.77 -13.27
CA GLY A 171 -15.34 31.85 -12.62
C GLY A 171 -14.72 32.36 -11.31
N ILE A 172 -13.52 31.94 -10.96
CA ILE A 172 -12.83 32.38 -9.74
C ILE A 172 -12.27 33.79 -9.95
N GLN A 173 -12.44 34.63 -8.94
CA GLN A 173 -12.03 36.04 -8.98
C GLN A 173 -10.97 36.40 -7.95
N SER A 174 -10.85 35.69 -6.85
CA SER A 174 -9.79 35.90 -5.86
C SER A 174 -9.19 34.56 -5.40
N SER A 175 -7.92 34.59 -4.99
CA SER A 175 -7.21 33.41 -4.52
C SER A 175 -6.22 33.75 -3.42
N LEU A 176 -6.14 32.87 -2.42
CA LEU A 176 -5.11 32.85 -1.40
C LEU A 176 -4.30 31.57 -1.59
N THR A 177 -3.01 31.73 -1.83
CA THR A 177 -2.06 30.63 -2.04
C THR A 177 -1.14 30.52 -0.84
N CYS A 178 -1.09 29.33 -0.23
CA CYS A 178 -0.23 29.05 0.91
C CYS A 178 0.81 27.99 0.54
N PRO A 179 2.11 28.21 0.83
CA PRO A 179 3.12 27.16 0.69
C PRO A 179 2.90 26.09 1.75
N LEU A 180 3.09 24.85 1.36
CA LEU A 180 3.16 23.70 2.25
C LEU A 180 4.63 23.39 2.50
N ILE A 181 5.06 23.53 3.75
CA ILE A 181 6.46 23.36 4.15
C ILE A 181 6.50 22.34 5.30
N ALA A 182 7.21 21.24 5.11
CA ALA A 182 7.46 20.23 6.14
C ALA A 182 8.96 20.09 6.36
N ASP A 183 9.41 20.08 7.61
CA ASP A 183 10.82 20.01 8.01
C ASP A 183 11.74 20.99 7.26
N GLY A 184 11.24 22.22 7.05
CA GLY A 184 11.95 23.28 6.32
C GLY A 184 12.02 23.11 4.80
N LYS A 185 11.43 22.04 4.25
CA LYS A 185 11.39 21.78 2.81
C LYS A 185 10.02 22.11 2.23
N PRO A 186 9.95 22.79 1.08
CA PRO A 186 8.69 23.00 0.40
C PRO A 186 8.22 21.70 -0.25
N ILE A 187 6.98 21.28 0.06
CA ILE A 187 6.37 20.05 -0.46
C ILE A 187 5.24 20.33 -1.44
N GLY A 188 4.73 21.57 -1.47
CA GLY A 188 3.62 21.91 -2.36
C GLY A 188 2.96 23.24 -2.02
N PHE A 189 1.72 23.36 -2.47
CA PHE A 189 0.86 24.52 -2.24
C PHE A 189 -0.57 24.10 -1.99
N ILE A 190 -1.26 24.86 -1.13
CA ILE A 190 -2.71 24.80 -1.01
C ILE A 190 -3.29 26.12 -1.46
N PHE A 191 -4.37 26.05 -2.25
CA PHE A 191 -5.04 27.21 -2.87
C PHE A 191 -6.47 27.27 -2.34
N PHE A 192 -6.83 28.39 -1.74
CA PHE A 192 -8.20 28.74 -1.44
C PHE A 192 -8.65 29.78 -2.45
N SER A 193 -9.78 29.55 -3.08
CA SER A 193 -10.23 30.35 -4.21
C SER A 193 -11.71 30.72 -4.06
N SER A 194 -12.08 31.97 -4.35
CA SER A 194 -13.45 32.45 -4.27
C SER A 194 -13.93 33.04 -5.59
N LYS A 195 -15.23 32.92 -5.86
CA LYS A 195 -15.94 33.56 -6.97
C LYS A 195 -16.16 35.05 -6.73
N GLU A 196 -15.88 35.55 -5.53
CA GLU A 196 -15.97 36.98 -5.20
C GLU A 196 -14.60 37.63 -5.21
N LYS A 197 -14.54 38.90 -5.63
CA LYS A 197 -13.35 39.76 -5.52
C LYS A 197 -13.16 40.19 -4.06
N ASN A 198 -11.92 40.47 -3.69
CA ASN A 198 -11.55 41.03 -2.38
C ASN A 198 -12.00 40.16 -1.17
N THR A 199 -12.06 38.83 -1.38
CA THR A 199 -12.45 37.87 -0.32
C THR A 199 -11.40 37.79 0.78
N TYR A 200 -10.13 37.93 0.46
CA TYR A 200 -9.02 37.65 1.38
C TYR A 200 -8.38 38.93 1.90
N ILE A 201 -8.12 39.03 3.20
CA ILE A 201 -7.51 40.16 3.90
C ILE A 201 -6.27 39.70 4.71
N ASP A 202 -5.42 40.62 5.15
CA ASP A 202 -4.18 40.35 5.88
C ASP A 202 -4.40 39.59 7.20
N ALA A 203 -5.53 39.78 7.88
CA ALA A 203 -5.86 39.00 9.08
C ALA A 203 -6.01 37.52 8.77
N HIS A 204 -6.54 37.17 7.60
CA HIS A 204 -6.59 35.79 7.12
C HIS A 204 -5.18 35.23 6.92
N GLN A 205 -4.23 36.01 6.41
CA GLN A 205 -2.86 35.60 6.12
C GLN A 205 -2.13 35.07 7.37
N LYS A 206 -2.24 35.77 8.51
CA LYS A 206 -1.60 35.36 9.77
C LYS A 206 -2.20 34.06 10.34
N THR A 207 -3.52 33.92 10.26
CA THR A 207 -4.21 32.71 10.67
C THR A 207 -3.79 31.51 9.80
N PHE A 208 -3.61 31.74 8.51
CA PHE A 208 -3.17 30.76 7.55
C PHE A 208 -1.78 30.19 7.79
N ILE A 209 -0.80 31.02 8.12
CA ILE A 209 0.57 30.55 8.34
C ILE A 209 0.62 29.45 9.40
N ASN A 210 -0.15 29.61 10.48
CA ASN A 210 -0.21 28.60 11.53
C ASN A 210 -0.94 27.32 11.09
N LEU A 211 -2.05 27.48 10.35
CA LEU A 211 -2.83 26.36 9.82
C LEU A 211 -2.07 25.63 8.70
N ALA A 212 -1.44 26.37 7.78
CA ALA A 212 -0.67 25.81 6.68
C ALA A 212 0.49 24.92 7.18
N ARG A 213 1.12 25.27 8.29
CA ARG A 213 2.16 24.44 8.91
C ARG A 213 1.61 23.10 9.39
N GLN A 214 0.45 23.10 10.02
CA GLN A 214 -0.20 21.86 10.47
C GLN A 214 -0.69 21.03 9.28
N ILE A 215 -1.32 21.66 8.30
CA ILE A 215 -1.73 20.99 7.06
C ILE A 215 -0.52 20.39 6.34
N SER A 216 0.60 21.11 6.25
CA SER A 216 1.84 20.61 5.64
C SER A 216 2.31 19.33 6.31
N PHE A 217 2.33 19.30 7.64
CA PHE A 217 2.71 18.10 8.39
C PHE A 217 1.76 16.93 8.12
N LEU A 218 0.44 17.17 8.06
CA LEU A 218 -0.56 16.15 7.78
C LEU A 218 -0.43 15.60 6.35
N VAL A 219 -0.25 16.50 5.37
CA VAL A 219 -0.06 16.14 3.96
C VAL A 219 1.21 15.30 3.78
N GLU A 220 2.34 15.74 4.35
CA GLU A 220 3.61 15.00 4.26
C GLU A 220 3.55 13.66 4.94
N LYS A 221 2.97 13.60 6.13
CA LYS A 221 2.78 12.33 6.86
C LYS A 221 1.95 11.34 6.03
N SER A 222 0.84 11.78 5.43
CA SER A 222 0.01 10.92 4.58
C SER A 222 0.77 10.45 3.33
N ARG A 223 1.54 11.34 2.69
CA ARG A 223 2.42 10.99 1.55
C ARG A 223 3.45 9.94 1.91
N LEU A 224 4.09 10.07 3.07
CA LEU A 224 5.07 9.11 3.57
C LEU A 224 4.43 7.74 3.86
N TYR A 225 3.25 7.70 4.48
CA TYR A 225 2.52 6.44 4.69
C TYR A 225 2.17 5.74 3.38
N GLN A 226 1.68 6.49 2.37
CA GLN A 226 1.41 5.92 1.06
C GLN A 226 2.67 5.33 0.43
N ARG A 227 3.79 6.05 0.49
CA ARG A 227 5.07 5.57 -0.05
C ARG A 227 5.58 4.31 0.67
N ILE A 228 5.46 4.25 1.99
CA ILE A 228 5.80 3.06 2.79
C ILE A 228 4.91 1.87 2.37
N TYR A 229 3.62 2.09 2.20
CA TYR A 229 2.69 1.05 1.77
C TYR A 229 3.05 0.51 0.38
N ASP A 230 3.34 1.39 -0.59
CA ASP A 230 3.71 1.00 -1.94
C ASP A 230 5.04 0.22 -1.97
N ILE A 231 6.06 0.69 -1.25
CA ILE A 231 7.35 0.00 -1.13
C ILE A 231 7.18 -1.37 -0.46
N ASN A 232 6.36 -1.47 0.58
CA ASN A 232 6.11 -2.74 1.28
C ASN A 232 5.44 -3.76 0.35
N ASN A 233 4.47 -3.34 -0.45
CA ASN A 233 3.85 -4.21 -1.46
C ASN A 233 4.84 -4.66 -2.54
N GLN A 234 5.70 -3.78 -3.02
CA GLN A 234 6.76 -4.14 -3.96
C GLN A 234 7.74 -5.14 -3.36
N LEU A 235 8.14 -4.96 -2.10
CA LEU A 235 9.04 -5.86 -1.38
C LEU A 235 8.41 -7.25 -1.20
N VAL A 236 7.15 -7.35 -0.80
CA VAL A 236 6.43 -8.61 -0.65
C VAL A 236 6.38 -9.36 -1.98
N ASN A 237 6.05 -8.67 -3.07
CA ASN A 237 6.01 -9.27 -4.41
C ASN A 237 7.41 -9.73 -4.87
N ALA A 238 8.45 -8.94 -4.66
CA ALA A 238 9.81 -9.31 -5.00
C ALA A 238 10.30 -10.52 -4.20
N LEU A 239 9.99 -10.59 -2.90
CA LEU A 239 10.31 -11.75 -2.05
C LEU A 239 9.57 -13.00 -2.50
N ALA A 240 8.30 -12.90 -2.89
CA ALA A 240 7.54 -14.03 -3.43
C ALA A 240 8.15 -14.57 -4.72
N GLN A 241 8.55 -13.68 -5.64
CA GLN A 241 9.23 -14.05 -6.89
C GLN A 241 10.59 -14.71 -6.63
N LEU A 242 11.38 -14.17 -5.72
CA LEU A 242 12.68 -14.75 -5.34
C LEU A 242 12.49 -16.13 -4.70
N LYS A 243 11.48 -16.30 -3.82
CA LYS A 243 11.16 -17.60 -3.22
C LYS A 243 10.74 -18.62 -4.29
N GLU A 244 9.95 -18.21 -5.27
CA GLU A 244 9.54 -19.08 -6.37
C GLU A 244 10.74 -19.49 -7.25
N GLN A 245 11.60 -18.56 -7.63
CA GLN A 245 12.81 -18.85 -8.38
C GLN A 245 13.79 -19.74 -7.61
N SER A 246 13.91 -19.55 -6.29
CA SER A 246 14.77 -20.34 -5.42
C SER A 246 14.19 -21.72 -5.07
N SER A 247 12.90 -21.98 -5.36
CA SER A 247 12.24 -23.23 -4.96
C SER A 247 12.48 -24.40 -5.93
N ARG A 248 13.06 -24.14 -7.10
CA ARG A 248 13.26 -25.15 -8.13
C ARG A 248 14.72 -25.59 -8.27
N ASP A 249 14.92 -26.90 -8.57
CA ASP A 249 16.23 -27.45 -8.90
C ASP A 249 16.70 -26.89 -10.26
N ALA A 250 17.90 -26.34 -10.29
CA ALA A 250 18.44 -25.63 -11.47
C ALA A 250 18.63 -26.54 -12.69
N LEU A 251 18.83 -27.85 -12.49
CA LEU A 251 19.03 -28.80 -13.58
C LEU A 251 17.71 -29.30 -14.16
N THR A 252 16.78 -29.68 -13.27
CA THR A 252 15.58 -30.46 -13.63
C THR A 252 14.31 -29.60 -13.70
N GLY A 253 14.29 -28.40 -13.12
CA GLY A 253 13.15 -27.50 -13.08
C GLY A 253 12.02 -27.91 -12.14
N VAL A 254 12.08 -29.11 -11.51
CA VAL A 254 11.14 -29.53 -10.45
C VAL A 254 11.52 -28.88 -9.12
N PHE A 255 10.72 -29.04 -8.07
CA PHE A 255 11.09 -28.50 -6.77
C PHE A 255 12.41 -29.08 -6.25
N HIS A 256 13.25 -28.26 -5.61
CA HIS A 256 14.39 -28.79 -4.85
C HIS A 256 13.92 -29.41 -3.53
N ARG A 257 14.81 -30.17 -2.86
CA ARG A 257 14.49 -30.90 -1.63
C ARG A 257 13.78 -30.07 -0.57
N GLY A 258 14.27 -28.86 -0.28
CA GLY A 258 13.68 -27.99 0.75
C GLY A 258 12.25 -27.56 0.42
N ALA A 259 12.00 -27.20 -0.84
CA ALA A 259 10.67 -26.75 -1.29
C ALA A 259 9.66 -27.91 -1.32
N ILE A 260 10.04 -29.10 -1.78
CA ILE A 260 9.12 -30.24 -1.83
C ILE A 260 8.77 -30.73 -0.41
N MET A 261 9.70 -30.64 0.54
CA MET A 261 9.42 -30.96 1.94
C MET A 261 8.44 -29.96 2.59
N GLU A 262 8.59 -28.66 2.31
CA GLU A 262 7.63 -27.64 2.76
C GLU A 262 6.23 -27.91 2.16
N PHE A 263 6.18 -28.29 0.88
CA PHE A 263 4.94 -28.67 0.21
C PHE A 263 4.29 -29.90 0.83
N LEU A 264 5.07 -30.95 1.15
CA LEU A 264 4.60 -32.17 1.83
C LEU A 264 3.91 -31.82 3.15
N LYS A 265 4.58 -31.04 3.98
CA LYS A 265 4.04 -30.61 5.28
C LYS A 265 2.69 -29.91 5.11
N ASN A 266 2.63 -28.92 4.24
CA ASN A 266 1.40 -28.15 3.99
C ASN A 266 0.26 -29.02 3.45
N THR A 267 0.57 -30.01 2.60
CA THR A 267 -0.42 -30.93 2.03
C THR A 267 -0.98 -31.86 3.10
N ILE A 268 -0.14 -32.46 3.92
CA ILE A 268 -0.58 -33.32 5.05
C ILE A 268 -1.50 -32.53 6.00
N GLU A 269 -1.11 -31.31 6.39
CA GLU A 269 -1.93 -30.48 7.28
C GLU A 269 -3.29 -30.11 6.65
N LYS A 270 -3.32 -29.81 5.36
CA LYS A 270 -4.54 -29.47 4.60
C LYS A 270 -5.46 -30.69 4.50
N ASP A 271 -4.92 -31.83 4.05
CA ASP A 271 -5.70 -33.03 3.75
C ASP A 271 -6.20 -33.68 5.03
N THR A 272 -5.42 -33.68 6.13
CA THR A 272 -5.87 -34.09 7.45
C THR A 272 -7.09 -33.32 7.92
N ARG A 273 -7.09 -31.96 7.73
CA ARG A 273 -8.27 -31.13 8.07
C ARG A 273 -9.50 -31.48 7.23
N LYS A 274 -9.29 -31.87 5.97
CA LYS A 274 -10.37 -32.30 5.05
C LYS A 274 -10.76 -33.76 5.18
N LYS A 275 -10.04 -34.52 6.00
CA LYS A 275 -10.17 -35.99 6.10
C LYS A 275 -9.95 -36.69 4.77
N GLN A 276 -9.03 -36.21 3.98
CA GLN A 276 -8.61 -36.75 2.69
C GLN A 276 -7.24 -37.45 2.83
N PRO A 277 -6.95 -38.48 2.05
CA PRO A 277 -5.65 -39.16 2.08
C PRO A 277 -4.62 -38.36 1.31
N THR A 278 -3.39 -38.33 1.82
CA THR A 278 -2.20 -37.87 1.11
C THR A 278 -1.30 -39.05 0.80
N THR A 279 -0.89 -39.22 -0.45
CA THR A 279 0.06 -40.24 -0.85
C THR A 279 1.41 -39.62 -1.19
N VAL A 280 2.46 -40.24 -0.65
CA VAL A 280 3.86 -39.89 -0.81
C VAL A 280 4.57 -40.98 -1.57
N ILE A 281 5.33 -40.63 -2.60
CA ILE A 281 6.08 -41.58 -3.41
C ILE A 281 7.55 -41.16 -3.46
N LEU A 282 8.44 -42.07 -3.01
CA LEU A 282 9.86 -41.97 -3.30
C LEU A 282 10.18 -42.74 -4.56
N ALA A 283 10.94 -42.16 -5.45
CA ALA A 283 11.30 -42.70 -6.75
C ALA A 283 12.79 -42.51 -7.01
N ASP A 284 13.41 -43.49 -7.69
CA ASP A 284 14.84 -43.49 -7.97
C ASP A 284 15.12 -44.05 -9.38
N ILE A 285 16.04 -43.42 -10.11
CA ILE A 285 16.43 -43.89 -11.45
C ILE A 285 17.34 -45.11 -11.33
N ASP A 286 16.87 -46.21 -11.85
CA ASP A 286 17.58 -47.49 -11.77
C ASP A 286 18.93 -47.41 -12.49
N HIS A 287 19.98 -47.86 -11.80
CA HIS A 287 21.35 -47.94 -12.35
C HIS A 287 21.90 -46.60 -12.89
N PHE A 288 21.48 -45.45 -12.34
CA PHE A 288 21.87 -44.12 -12.82
C PHE A 288 23.39 -43.91 -12.80
N LYS A 289 24.10 -44.46 -11.81
CA LYS A 289 25.55 -44.43 -11.79
C LYS A 289 26.15 -45.08 -13.02
N HIS A 290 25.59 -46.22 -13.46
CA HIS A 290 26.06 -46.90 -14.70
C HIS A 290 25.87 -46.02 -15.95
N VAL A 291 24.79 -45.27 -16.03
CA VAL A 291 24.56 -44.28 -17.10
C VAL A 291 25.66 -43.23 -17.11
N ASN A 292 25.99 -42.67 -15.95
CA ASN A 292 27.05 -41.68 -15.81
C ASN A 292 28.44 -42.26 -16.17
N ASP A 293 28.72 -43.47 -15.67
CA ASP A 293 30.04 -44.13 -15.90
C ASP A 293 30.23 -44.53 -17.37
N THR A 294 29.14 -44.90 -18.07
CA THR A 294 29.23 -45.39 -19.47
C THR A 294 29.10 -44.26 -20.49
N TYR A 295 28.19 -43.31 -20.29
CA TYR A 295 27.81 -42.28 -21.27
C TYR A 295 28.18 -40.86 -20.83
N GLY A 296 28.83 -40.72 -19.67
CA GLY A 296 29.27 -39.45 -19.12
C GLY A 296 28.17 -38.64 -18.42
N HIS A 297 28.59 -37.69 -17.57
CA HIS A 297 27.67 -36.88 -16.74
C HIS A 297 26.68 -36.05 -17.58
N VAL A 298 27.04 -35.61 -18.80
CA VAL A 298 26.13 -34.89 -19.70
C VAL A 298 24.94 -35.76 -20.13
N ALA A 299 25.16 -37.09 -20.30
CA ALA A 299 24.09 -38.02 -20.56
C ALA A 299 23.19 -38.23 -19.35
N GLY A 300 23.76 -38.34 -18.16
CA GLY A 300 23.03 -38.39 -16.90
C GLY A 300 22.18 -37.14 -16.66
N ASP A 301 22.74 -35.96 -16.91
CA ASP A 301 21.99 -34.69 -16.81
C ASP A 301 20.80 -34.63 -17.80
N THR A 302 20.99 -35.17 -19.02
CA THR A 302 19.93 -35.27 -20.01
C THR A 302 18.82 -36.24 -19.54
N ALA A 303 19.21 -37.39 -18.97
CA ALA A 303 18.26 -38.35 -18.41
C ALA A 303 17.45 -37.74 -17.24
N LEU A 304 18.11 -37.04 -16.31
CA LEU A 304 17.43 -36.33 -15.23
C LEU A 304 16.42 -35.32 -15.72
N LYS A 305 16.74 -34.53 -16.75
CA LYS A 305 15.81 -33.55 -17.34
C LYS A 305 14.60 -34.19 -17.98
N GLU A 306 14.80 -35.21 -18.80
CA GLU A 306 13.66 -35.87 -19.49
C GLU A 306 12.81 -36.69 -18.53
N VAL A 307 13.40 -37.35 -17.54
CA VAL A 307 12.66 -38.02 -16.47
C VAL A 307 11.82 -36.99 -15.68
N SER A 308 12.41 -35.88 -15.26
CA SER A 308 11.70 -34.81 -14.54
C SER A 308 10.53 -34.24 -15.33
N LYS A 309 10.70 -34.05 -16.64
CA LYS A 309 9.66 -33.61 -17.56
C LYS A 309 8.54 -34.67 -17.71
N SER A 310 8.91 -35.94 -17.81
CA SER A 310 7.94 -37.06 -17.86
C SER A 310 7.14 -37.13 -16.57
N LEU A 311 7.79 -37.04 -15.39
CA LEU A 311 7.13 -36.99 -14.10
C LEU A 311 6.10 -35.86 -14.07
N THR A 312 6.52 -34.63 -14.38
CA THR A 312 5.66 -33.43 -14.33
C THR A 312 4.46 -33.53 -15.27
N ASN A 313 4.65 -34.03 -16.49
CA ASN A 313 3.61 -34.10 -17.52
C ASN A 313 2.48 -35.07 -17.19
N HIS A 314 2.72 -36.03 -16.30
CA HIS A 314 1.73 -37.06 -15.92
C HIS A 314 1.04 -36.75 -14.60
N LEU A 315 1.42 -35.64 -13.92
CA LEU A 315 0.85 -35.18 -12.68
C LEU A 315 -0.21 -34.09 -12.92
N ARG A 316 -1.16 -33.96 -11.98
CA ARG A 316 -2.16 -32.90 -11.99
C ARG A 316 -1.56 -31.59 -11.46
N SER A 317 -2.24 -30.48 -11.68
CA SER A 317 -1.78 -29.15 -11.25
C SER A 317 -1.62 -28.98 -9.72
N HIS A 318 -2.27 -29.82 -8.93
CA HIS A 318 -2.19 -29.81 -7.47
C HIS A 318 -1.26 -30.91 -6.91
N ASP A 319 -0.76 -31.79 -7.76
CA ASP A 319 0.27 -32.75 -7.42
C ASP A 319 1.65 -32.09 -7.56
N CYS A 320 2.63 -32.56 -6.82
CA CYS A 320 3.98 -31.99 -6.87
C CYS A 320 5.05 -33.06 -7.02
N VAL A 321 6.12 -32.69 -7.71
CA VAL A 321 7.36 -33.48 -7.80
C VAL A 321 8.55 -32.61 -7.48
N GLY A 322 9.49 -33.15 -6.73
CA GLY A 322 10.76 -32.52 -6.39
C GLY A 322 11.92 -33.47 -6.46
N ARG A 323 13.11 -32.95 -6.72
CA ARG A 323 14.36 -33.69 -6.64
C ARG A 323 14.79 -33.79 -5.19
N TYR A 324 14.74 -35.01 -4.65
CA TYR A 324 14.99 -35.28 -3.23
C TYR A 324 16.47 -35.55 -2.96
N GLY A 325 17.17 -36.21 -3.91
CA GLY A 325 18.59 -36.49 -3.89
C GLY A 325 19.24 -36.37 -5.28
N GLY A 326 20.37 -36.99 -5.51
CA GLY A 326 21.09 -36.96 -6.78
C GLY A 326 20.23 -37.44 -7.98
N GLU A 327 19.69 -38.65 -7.85
CA GLU A 327 18.83 -39.35 -8.83
C GLU A 327 17.47 -39.70 -8.25
N GLU A 328 17.18 -39.21 -7.03
CA GLU A 328 15.96 -39.49 -6.29
C GLU A 328 14.94 -38.36 -6.43
N PHE A 329 13.69 -38.74 -6.58
CA PHE A 329 12.55 -37.83 -6.68
C PHE A 329 11.51 -38.14 -5.60
N LEU A 330 10.89 -37.10 -5.09
CA LEU A 330 9.74 -37.17 -4.18
C LEU A 330 8.51 -36.65 -4.94
N ILE A 331 7.43 -37.47 -4.97
CA ILE A 331 6.17 -37.11 -5.58
C ILE A 331 5.11 -37.07 -4.46
N ILE A 332 4.28 -36.05 -4.47
CA ILE A 332 3.21 -35.83 -3.49
C ILE A 332 1.89 -35.72 -4.24
N LEU A 333 0.98 -36.63 -3.93
CA LEU A 333 -0.37 -36.66 -4.47
C LEU A 333 -1.35 -36.32 -3.34
N GLY A 334 -1.92 -35.12 -3.40
CA GLY A 334 -2.95 -34.68 -2.47
C GLY A 334 -4.30 -35.32 -2.78
N GLU A 335 -5.13 -35.53 -1.75
CA GLU A 335 -6.50 -36.08 -1.87
C GLU A 335 -6.53 -37.39 -2.68
N THR A 336 -5.48 -38.21 -2.58
CA THR A 336 -5.30 -39.43 -3.40
C THR A 336 -4.94 -40.63 -2.49
N ASN A 337 -5.66 -41.73 -2.63
CA ASN A 337 -5.39 -42.97 -1.91
C ASN A 337 -4.31 -43.85 -2.59
N ALA A 338 -3.87 -44.92 -1.93
CA ALA A 338 -2.80 -45.78 -2.45
C ALA A 338 -3.15 -46.48 -3.77
N THR A 339 -4.40 -46.86 -3.95
CA THR A 339 -4.87 -47.57 -5.17
C THR A 339 -4.85 -46.64 -6.38
N ASP A 340 -5.36 -45.42 -6.22
CA ASP A 340 -5.35 -44.41 -7.30
C ASP A 340 -3.93 -43.96 -7.60
N ALA A 341 -3.09 -43.81 -6.56
CA ALA A 341 -1.68 -43.48 -6.71
C ALA A 341 -0.92 -44.54 -7.52
N LEU A 342 -1.19 -45.84 -7.25
CA LEU A 342 -0.59 -46.92 -8.00
C LEU A 342 -0.86 -46.81 -9.50
N LEU A 343 -2.09 -46.52 -9.89
CA LEU A 343 -2.45 -46.35 -11.31
C LEU A 343 -1.72 -45.16 -11.97
N ILE A 344 -1.58 -44.05 -11.24
CA ILE A 344 -0.85 -42.89 -11.71
C ILE A 344 0.63 -43.22 -11.91
N ILE A 345 1.23 -43.85 -10.88
CA ILE A 345 2.67 -44.16 -10.87
C ILE A 345 3.02 -45.26 -11.86
N GLU A 346 2.20 -46.27 -12.08
CA GLU A 346 2.43 -47.27 -13.13
C GLU A 346 2.43 -46.65 -14.53
N ARG A 347 1.53 -45.71 -14.79
CA ARG A 347 1.55 -44.96 -16.07
C ARG A 347 2.84 -44.15 -16.23
N ILE A 348 3.31 -43.50 -15.15
CA ILE A 348 4.57 -42.75 -15.14
C ILE A 348 5.75 -43.68 -15.37
N ARG A 349 5.79 -44.84 -14.65
CA ARG A 349 6.85 -45.84 -14.78
C ARG A 349 6.98 -46.32 -16.24
N GLN A 350 5.85 -46.64 -16.87
CA GLN A 350 5.82 -47.08 -18.29
C GLN A 350 6.33 -45.96 -19.18
N ALA A 351 5.84 -44.72 -19.03
CA ALA A 351 6.28 -43.58 -19.83
C ALA A 351 7.78 -43.31 -19.73
N ILE A 352 8.37 -43.54 -18.56
CA ILE A 352 9.81 -43.38 -18.35
C ILE A 352 10.58 -44.55 -19.01
N SER A 353 10.09 -45.79 -18.89
CA SER A 353 10.76 -46.95 -19.53
C SER A 353 10.74 -46.87 -21.07
N ASP A 354 9.78 -46.12 -21.63
CA ASP A 354 9.67 -45.92 -23.07
C ASP A 354 10.57 -44.78 -23.61
N LEU A 355 11.22 -44.00 -22.69
CA LEU A 355 12.18 -42.97 -23.09
C LEU A 355 13.40 -43.58 -23.75
N LYS A 356 13.74 -43.08 -24.92
CA LYS A 356 14.97 -43.47 -25.65
C LYS A 356 15.87 -42.26 -25.77
N PHE A 357 17.12 -42.45 -25.41
CA PHE A 357 18.16 -41.44 -25.50
C PHE A 357 19.11 -41.79 -26.65
N GLU A 358 19.05 -41.01 -27.73
CA GLU A 358 19.91 -41.17 -28.88
C GLU A 358 21.20 -40.39 -28.71
N ARG A 359 22.34 -41.05 -28.88
CA ARG A 359 23.68 -40.47 -28.79
C ARG A 359 24.61 -41.07 -29.83
N ASN A 360 25.67 -40.35 -30.21
CA ASN A 360 26.69 -40.83 -31.14
C ASN A 360 27.43 -42.05 -30.60
N GLU A 361 27.49 -42.22 -29.29
CA GLU A 361 28.19 -43.31 -28.59
C GLU A 361 27.32 -44.53 -28.32
N GLY A 362 26.04 -44.50 -28.73
CA GLY A 362 25.08 -45.57 -28.55
C GLY A 362 23.79 -45.09 -27.86
N ASN A 363 22.67 -45.75 -28.19
CA ASN A 363 21.39 -45.46 -27.58
C ASN A 363 21.29 -46.12 -26.20
N PHE A 364 20.66 -45.44 -25.21
CA PHE A 364 20.36 -46.03 -23.93
C PHE A 364 18.92 -45.70 -23.50
N SER A 365 18.42 -46.41 -22.51
CA SER A 365 17.16 -46.17 -21.84
C SER A 365 17.39 -46.25 -20.34
N VAL A 366 16.43 -45.66 -19.58
CA VAL A 366 16.44 -45.70 -18.12
C VAL A 366 15.09 -46.23 -17.62
N THR A 367 15.10 -46.87 -16.48
CA THR A 367 13.90 -47.23 -15.76
C THR A 367 13.90 -46.57 -14.37
N MET A 368 12.77 -46.60 -13.70
CA MET A 368 12.66 -46.10 -12.35
C MET A 368 11.94 -47.12 -11.44
N SER A 369 12.38 -47.14 -10.21
CA SER A 369 11.69 -47.86 -9.10
C SER A 369 10.96 -46.87 -8.21
N PHE A 370 9.78 -47.27 -7.71
CA PHE A 370 8.91 -46.39 -6.92
C PHE A 370 8.45 -47.08 -5.66
N GLY A 371 8.44 -46.37 -4.52
CA GLY A 371 7.87 -46.79 -3.25
C GLY A 371 6.73 -45.85 -2.85
N ILE A 372 5.55 -46.38 -2.62
CA ILE A 372 4.32 -45.63 -2.26
C ILE A 372 4.02 -45.82 -0.78
N ALA A 373 3.73 -44.71 -0.08
CA ALA A 373 3.14 -44.68 1.23
C ALA A 373 1.93 -43.76 1.26
N CYS A 374 0.86 -44.18 1.94
CA CYS A 374 -0.38 -43.38 2.01
C CYS A 374 -0.75 -43.07 3.48
N SER A 375 -1.24 -41.88 3.73
CA SER A 375 -1.86 -41.51 4.98
C SER A 375 -3.30 -42.05 5.00
N ASP A 376 -3.49 -43.33 5.30
CA ASP A 376 -4.84 -43.85 5.46
C ASP A 376 -5.54 -43.20 6.63
N ASN A 377 -6.84 -42.86 6.44
CA ASN A 377 -7.67 -42.19 7.44
C ASN A 377 -8.01 -43.09 8.67
N THR A 378 -7.25 -44.13 8.92
CA THR A 378 -7.46 -45.07 10.04
C THR A 378 -6.63 -44.61 11.23
N SER A 379 -7.33 -44.16 12.26
CA SER A 379 -6.97 -44.03 13.69
C SER A 379 -5.67 -43.33 14.13
N HIS A 380 -4.65 -43.14 13.29
CA HIS A 380 -3.44 -42.38 13.62
C HIS A 380 -3.01 -41.46 12.45
N ILE A 381 -2.86 -40.19 12.75
CA ILE A 381 -2.31 -39.19 11.79
C ILE A 381 -0.84 -39.57 11.56
N LYS A 382 -0.49 -40.03 10.35
CA LYS A 382 0.90 -40.27 9.95
C LYS A 382 1.62 -38.95 9.79
N THR A 383 2.80 -38.85 10.37
CA THR A 383 3.69 -37.69 10.19
C THR A 383 4.44 -37.74 8.86
N GLU A 384 5.02 -36.63 8.44
CA GLU A 384 5.92 -36.55 7.27
C GLU A 384 7.01 -37.62 7.32
N GLU A 385 7.65 -37.78 8.50
CA GLU A 385 8.75 -38.73 8.71
C GLU A 385 8.26 -40.17 8.56
N THR A 386 7.09 -40.49 9.07
CA THR A 386 6.51 -41.83 8.97
C THR A 386 6.21 -42.19 7.51
N LEU A 387 5.59 -41.29 6.76
CA LEU A 387 5.28 -41.51 5.35
C LEU A 387 6.54 -41.65 4.49
N LEU A 388 7.56 -40.87 4.76
CA LEU A 388 8.84 -40.99 4.05
C LEU A 388 9.55 -42.29 4.36
N LEU A 389 9.57 -42.74 5.61
CA LEU A 389 10.16 -44.04 6.01
C LEU A 389 9.43 -45.23 5.37
N GLU A 390 8.12 -45.20 5.34
CA GLU A 390 7.30 -46.24 4.70
C GLU A 390 7.56 -46.25 3.18
N ALA A 391 7.59 -45.05 2.50
CA ALA A 391 7.89 -44.95 1.07
C ALA A 391 9.30 -45.41 0.74
N ASP A 392 10.30 -45.09 1.58
CA ASP A 392 11.67 -45.60 1.42
C ASP A 392 11.79 -47.12 1.53
N SER A 393 11.13 -47.70 2.53
CA SER A 393 11.03 -49.19 2.67
C SER A 393 10.42 -49.83 1.42
N ALA A 394 9.31 -49.29 0.92
CA ALA A 394 8.69 -49.78 -0.30
C ALA A 394 9.59 -49.62 -1.54
N LEU A 395 10.32 -48.50 -1.67
CA LEU A 395 11.28 -48.28 -2.74
C LEU A 395 12.44 -49.28 -2.67
N TYR A 396 12.93 -49.59 -1.45
CA TYR A 396 13.95 -50.60 -1.25
C TYR A 396 13.48 -52.00 -1.69
N HIS A 397 12.24 -52.37 -1.40
CA HIS A 397 11.64 -53.61 -1.92
C HIS A 397 11.56 -53.59 -3.44
N ALA A 398 11.10 -52.54 -4.05
CA ALA A 398 11.04 -52.38 -5.52
C ALA A 398 12.41 -52.58 -6.18
N LYS A 399 13.50 -52.03 -5.60
CA LYS A 399 14.86 -52.24 -6.07
C LYS A 399 15.37 -53.65 -5.94
N ASN A 400 15.05 -54.33 -4.83
CA ASN A 400 15.50 -55.70 -4.57
C ASN A 400 14.76 -56.80 -5.37
N GLU A 401 13.49 -56.56 -5.65
CA GLU A 401 12.68 -57.50 -6.43
C GLU A 401 12.88 -57.43 -7.96
N GLY A 402 13.86 -56.66 -8.42
CA GLY A 402 14.26 -56.63 -9.82
C GLY A 402 14.07 -55.27 -10.50
N ARG A 403 13.82 -54.19 -9.78
CA ARG A 403 13.68 -52.83 -10.26
C ARG A 403 12.53 -52.59 -11.24
N ASN A 404 12.45 -51.41 -11.83
CA ASN A 404 11.42 -51.01 -12.83
C ASN A 404 10.01 -51.42 -12.38
N ARG A 405 9.64 -51.12 -11.14
CA ARG A 405 8.33 -51.46 -10.54
C ARG A 405 7.91 -50.50 -9.47
N VAL A 406 6.67 -50.64 -9.10
CA VAL A 406 6.04 -49.90 -8.00
C VAL A 406 5.77 -50.89 -6.86
N CYS A 407 6.17 -50.55 -5.61
CA CYS A 407 5.79 -51.27 -4.40
C CYS A 407 5.00 -50.32 -3.47
N ILE A 408 4.07 -50.85 -2.71
CA ILE A 408 3.28 -50.14 -1.69
C ILE A 408 3.73 -50.63 -0.33
N ALA A 409 3.85 -49.70 0.65
CA ALA A 409 4.23 -50.01 2.04
C ALA A 409 3.14 -50.74 2.78
#